data_06121595bea216954e5d9d9e15b6d4d3
#
_entry.id   06121595bea216954e5d9d9e15b6d4d3
#
_cell.length_a   1.000
_cell.length_b   1.000
_cell.length_c   1.000
_cell.angle_alpha   90.00
_cell.angle_beta   90.00
_cell.angle_gamma   90.00
#
_symmetry.space_group_name_H-M   'P 1'
#
loop_
_entity.id
_entity.type
_entity.pdbx_description
1 polymer ?
#
loop_
_entity_poly.entity_id
_entity_poly.type
_entity_poly.pdbx_seq_one_letter_code
_entity_poly.pdbx_strand_id
1 'polypeptide(L)'
;GRFSFNVRGGRCEACEGDGMIKVEMHFLPDVYVPCDVCHGKRYNRETLEILYKGHTIADVLDMTVEDALKLFENVPTIARKLDTLRAVGLDYIKLGQSATTLSGGEAQRVKLSKELSKRDTGNTLYILDEPTTGLHFHDIEQLLDVLHQLVDQGNTVVVIEHNLDVIKTADWVVDLGPEGGAGGGRILVAGTPETVAATPESHTGRFLAPHLKPAKPKKPGAAARVKAATKHIASADKYKPMRGSGKKKKPS
;
A
#
# COMPACT_ATOMS: atom_id res chain seq x y z
N GLY A 1 -19.30 9.31 17.89
CA GLY A 1 -19.57 7.90 18.14
C GLY A 1 -20.80 7.32 17.48
N ARG A 2 -21.92 8.10 17.31
CA ARG A 2 -23.22 7.55 16.83
C ARG A 2 -23.12 6.79 15.48
N PHE A 3 -22.34 7.28 14.55
CA PHE A 3 -22.15 6.65 13.23
C PHE A 3 -21.02 5.59 13.20
N SER A 4 -20.51 5.17 14.34
CA SER A 4 -19.57 4.05 14.42
C SER A 4 -20.33 2.77 14.73
N PHE A 5 -20.24 1.78 13.86
CA PHE A 5 -20.82 0.45 14.10
C PHE A 5 -20.04 -0.39 15.13
N ASN A 6 -18.83 0.07 15.53
CA ASN A 6 -18.01 -0.57 16.56
C ASN A 6 -18.32 -0.10 17.99
N VAL A 7 -19.15 0.95 18.15
CA VAL A 7 -19.42 1.58 19.44
C VAL A 7 -20.93 1.61 19.71
N ARG A 8 -21.31 1.33 20.97
CA ARG A 8 -22.71 1.40 21.41
C ARG A 8 -23.30 2.81 21.23
N GLY A 9 -24.60 2.86 21.02
CA GLY A 9 -25.39 4.10 20.96
C GLY A 9 -25.93 4.49 19.58
N GLY A 10 -25.40 3.91 18.48
CA GLY A 10 -25.94 4.12 17.14
C GLY A 10 -25.99 2.86 16.31
N ARG A 11 -25.23 1.84 16.70
CA ARG A 11 -25.23 0.52 16.05
C ARG A 11 -26.48 -0.31 16.40
N CYS A 12 -26.77 -1.31 15.60
CA CYS A 12 -27.72 -2.35 15.96
C CYS A 12 -27.11 -3.22 17.06
N GLU A 13 -27.74 -3.27 18.23
CA GLU A 13 -27.21 -4.06 19.35
C GLU A 13 -27.46 -5.56 19.18
N ALA A 14 -28.43 -5.98 18.36
CA ALA A 14 -28.71 -7.40 18.11
C ALA A 14 -27.57 -8.11 17.36
N CYS A 15 -26.93 -7.42 16.41
CA CYS A 15 -25.76 -7.94 15.67
C CYS A 15 -24.47 -7.19 16.02
N GLU A 16 -24.49 -6.35 17.05
CA GLU A 16 -23.34 -5.54 17.50
C GLU A 16 -22.70 -4.66 16.42
N GLY A 17 -23.46 -4.34 15.36
CA GLY A 17 -23.01 -3.55 14.24
C GLY A 17 -22.45 -4.33 13.05
N ASP A 18 -22.41 -5.66 13.11
CA ASP A 18 -21.91 -6.49 12.01
C ASP A 18 -22.89 -6.58 10.83
N GLY A 19 -24.19 -6.34 11.07
CA GLY A 19 -25.23 -6.52 10.07
C GLY A 19 -25.60 -7.98 9.82
N MET A 20 -24.78 -8.90 10.25
CA MET A 20 -24.93 -10.35 10.10
C MET A 20 -24.92 -11.03 11.46
N ILE A 21 -25.57 -12.18 11.57
CA ILE A 21 -25.53 -13.04 12.74
C ILE A 21 -24.83 -14.34 12.34
N LYS A 22 -23.79 -14.70 13.11
CA LYS A 22 -23.08 -15.96 12.94
C LYS A 22 -23.91 -17.09 13.52
N VAL A 23 -24.25 -18.08 12.70
CA VAL A 23 -24.90 -19.33 13.14
C VAL A 23 -23.83 -20.42 13.16
N GLU A 24 -23.46 -20.85 14.38
CA GLU A 24 -22.47 -21.91 14.56
C GLU A 24 -23.08 -23.28 14.31
N MET A 25 -22.45 -24.07 13.46
CA MET A 25 -22.84 -25.44 13.17
C MET A 25 -21.72 -26.39 13.58
N HIS A 26 -22.03 -27.31 14.54
CA HIS A 26 -21.02 -28.17 15.17
C HIS A 26 -20.14 -29.02 14.23
N PHE A 27 -20.61 -29.33 13.03
CA PHE A 27 -19.87 -30.17 12.04
C PHE A 27 -19.78 -29.58 10.63
N LEU A 28 -20.27 -28.36 10.44
CA LEU A 28 -20.27 -27.64 9.17
C LEU A 28 -19.63 -26.26 9.35
N PRO A 29 -19.14 -25.63 8.28
CA PRO A 29 -18.67 -24.24 8.33
C PRO A 29 -19.77 -23.32 8.88
N ASP A 30 -19.37 -22.33 9.68
CA ASP A 30 -20.28 -21.32 10.20
C ASP A 30 -21.02 -20.58 9.07
N VAL A 31 -22.31 -20.38 9.24
CA VAL A 31 -23.15 -19.64 8.28
C VAL A 31 -23.45 -18.25 8.83
N TYR A 32 -23.32 -17.25 7.97
CA TYR A 32 -23.63 -15.86 8.29
C TYR A 32 -24.98 -15.49 7.63
N VAL A 33 -25.95 -15.10 8.44
CA VAL A 33 -27.26 -14.66 7.98
C VAL A 33 -27.49 -13.18 8.29
N PRO A 34 -28.20 -12.42 7.44
CA PRO A 34 -28.55 -11.04 7.75
C PRO A 34 -29.27 -10.93 9.09
N CYS A 35 -28.94 -9.92 9.88
CA CYS A 35 -29.60 -9.66 11.15
C CYS A 35 -31.08 -9.30 10.94
N ASP A 36 -32.01 -10.02 11.61
CA ASP A 36 -33.44 -9.82 11.49
C ASP A 36 -33.93 -8.45 12.00
N VAL A 37 -33.13 -7.81 12.89
CA VAL A 37 -33.49 -6.51 13.48
C VAL A 37 -33.12 -5.35 12.57
N CYS A 38 -31.87 -5.34 12.01
CA CYS A 38 -31.41 -4.24 11.18
C CYS A 38 -31.39 -4.59 9.67
N HIS A 39 -31.70 -5.82 9.29
CA HIS A 39 -31.70 -6.30 7.90
C HIS A 39 -30.40 -5.98 7.15
N GLY A 40 -29.25 -6.20 7.80
CA GLY A 40 -27.93 -5.93 7.24
C GLY A 40 -27.45 -4.48 7.36
N LYS A 41 -28.29 -3.54 7.81
CA LYS A 41 -27.99 -2.09 7.83
C LYS A 41 -27.02 -1.66 8.93
N ARG A 42 -26.66 -2.52 9.89
CA ARG A 42 -25.69 -2.31 10.97
C ARG A 42 -26.05 -1.29 12.05
N TYR A 43 -27.03 -0.41 11.82
CA TYR A 43 -27.42 0.69 12.71
C TYR A 43 -28.83 0.54 13.24
N ASN A 44 -29.11 1.23 14.35
CA ASN A 44 -30.45 1.33 14.89
C ASN A 44 -31.30 2.31 14.04
N ARG A 45 -32.63 2.25 14.24
CA ARG A 45 -33.60 3.05 13.48
C ARG A 45 -33.31 4.56 13.59
N GLU A 46 -33.05 5.04 14.79
CA GLU A 46 -32.81 6.48 15.04
C GLU A 46 -31.58 7.01 14.28
N THR A 47 -30.53 6.20 14.13
CA THR A 47 -29.34 6.57 13.35
C THR A 47 -29.64 6.58 11.86
N LEU A 48 -30.49 5.66 11.38
CA LEU A 48 -30.88 5.56 9.98
C LEU A 48 -31.87 6.66 9.54
N GLU A 49 -32.49 7.38 10.48
CA GLU A 49 -33.33 8.55 10.16
C GLU A 49 -32.52 9.78 9.75
N ILE A 50 -31.20 9.80 10.05
CA ILE A 50 -30.31 10.92 9.72
C ILE A 50 -29.81 10.75 8.29
N LEU A 51 -30.07 11.76 7.45
CA LEU A 51 -29.69 11.77 6.05
C LEU A 51 -28.60 12.81 5.76
N TYR A 52 -27.65 12.44 4.91
CA TYR A 52 -26.71 13.33 4.28
C TYR A 52 -26.89 13.28 2.76
N LYS A 53 -27.28 14.40 2.14
CA LYS A 53 -27.62 14.45 0.70
C LYS A 53 -28.60 13.34 0.27
N GLY A 54 -29.57 12.99 1.12
CA GLY A 54 -30.58 11.96 0.86
C GLY A 54 -30.14 10.51 1.16
N HIS A 55 -28.94 10.28 1.62
CA HIS A 55 -28.39 8.96 1.94
C HIS A 55 -28.25 8.75 3.45
N THR A 56 -28.65 7.57 3.92
CA THR A 56 -28.36 7.11 5.29
C THR A 56 -26.89 6.65 5.41
N ILE A 57 -26.40 6.49 6.63
CA ILE A 57 -25.07 5.92 6.85
C ILE A 57 -24.96 4.48 6.32
N ALA A 58 -26.05 3.71 6.32
CA ALA A 58 -26.06 2.36 5.74
C ALA A 58 -25.89 2.41 4.21
N ASP A 59 -26.57 3.35 3.54
CA ASP A 59 -26.42 3.55 2.10
C ASP A 59 -24.97 3.95 1.76
N VAL A 60 -24.36 4.82 2.56
CA VAL A 60 -22.95 5.22 2.39
C VAL A 60 -22.01 4.03 2.53
N LEU A 61 -22.26 3.13 3.50
CA LEU A 61 -21.44 1.92 3.64
C LEU A 61 -21.62 0.92 2.48
N ASP A 62 -22.77 0.95 1.82
CA ASP A 62 -23.04 0.09 0.64
C ASP A 62 -22.49 0.67 -0.67
N MET A 63 -22.10 1.95 -0.68
CA MET A 63 -21.48 2.59 -1.84
C MET A 63 -20.10 2.02 -2.11
N THR A 64 -19.74 1.99 -3.40
CA THR A 64 -18.35 1.80 -3.82
C THR A 64 -17.50 3.03 -3.45
N VAL A 65 -16.19 2.87 -3.43
CA VAL A 65 -15.26 4.02 -3.23
C VAL A 65 -15.51 5.08 -4.30
N GLU A 66 -15.74 4.69 -5.54
CA GLU A 66 -16.00 5.61 -6.65
C GLU A 66 -17.29 6.43 -6.43
N ASP A 67 -18.39 5.79 -6.02
CA ASP A 67 -19.65 6.50 -5.78
C ASP A 67 -19.58 7.39 -4.54
N ALA A 68 -18.89 6.93 -3.50
CA ALA A 68 -18.64 7.72 -2.30
C ALA A 68 -17.78 8.97 -2.61
N LEU A 69 -16.81 8.88 -3.53
CA LEU A 69 -16.05 10.04 -3.99
C LEU A 69 -16.96 11.13 -4.57
N LYS A 70 -17.91 10.75 -5.41
CA LYS A 70 -18.90 11.69 -5.97
C LYS A 70 -19.76 12.35 -4.88
N LEU A 71 -20.22 11.54 -3.90
CA LEU A 71 -21.03 12.04 -2.79
C LEU A 71 -20.27 13.04 -1.89
N PHE A 72 -19.01 12.74 -1.59
CA PHE A 72 -18.16 13.48 -0.67
C PHE A 72 -17.16 14.43 -1.34
N GLU A 73 -17.32 14.76 -2.62
CA GLU A 73 -16.43 15.67 -3.38
C GLU A 73 -16.14 16.99 -2.64
N ASN A 74 -17.15 17.55 -1.95
CA ASN A 74 -17.06 18.80 -1.20
C ASN A 74 -16.60 18.62 0.26
N VAL A 75 -16.15 17.42 0.65
CA VAL A 75 -15.62 17.13 1.99
C VAL A 75 -14.15 16.67 1.87
N PRO A 76 -13.19 17.61 1.83
CA PRO A 76 -11.79 17.31 1.47
C PRO A 76 -11.13 16.22 2.32
N THR A 77 -11.49 16.13 3.61
CA THR A 77 -10.93 15.15 4.54
C THR A 77 -11.37 13.71 4.23
N ILE A 78 -12.57 13.53 3.67
CA ILE A 78 -13.10 12.23 3.24
C ILE A 78 -12.62 11.95 1.81
N ALA A 79 -12.83 12.90 0.89
CA ALA A 79 -12.45 12.78 -0.51
C ALA A 79 -10.97 12.35 -0.65
N ARG A 80 -10.06 12.99 0.07
CA ARG A 80 -8.63 12.63 0.05
C ARG A 80 -8.36 11.16 0.41
N LYS A 81 -9.07 10.61 1.41
CA LYS A 81 -8.91 9.20 1.80
C LYS A 81 -9.48 8.24 0.76
N LEU A 82 -10.60 8.61 0.16
CA LEU A 82 -11.20 7.82 -0.92
C LEU A 82 -10.34 7.88 -2.19
N ASP A 83 -9.75 9.03 -2.50
CA ASP A 83 -8.80 9.18 -3.60
C ASP A 83 -7.57 8.27 -3.43
N THR A 84 -7.04 8.11 -2.21
CA THR A 84 -5.92 7.17 -1.99
C THR A 84 -6.34 5.72 -2.18
N LEU A 85 -7.59 5.34 -1.89
CA LEU A 85 -8.12 4.00 -2.18
C LEU A 85 -8.27 3.79 -3.70
N ARG A 86 -8.81 4.78 -4.41
CA ARG A 86 -8.92 4.76 -5.87
C ARG A 86 -7.55 4.66 -6.54
N ALA A 87 -6.57 5.43 -6.08
CA ALA A 87 -5.21 5.44 -6.62
C ALA A 87 -4.49 4.08 -6.53
N VAL A 88 -4.89 3.21 -5.61
CA VAL A 88 -4.36 1.84 -5.50
C VAL A 88 -5.27 0.80 -6.18
N GLY A 89 -6.20 1.21 -7.05
CA GLY A 89 -7.09 0.31 -7.79
C GLY A 89 -8.15 -0.36 -6.91
N LEU A 90 -8.68 0.33 -5.92
CA LEU A 90 -9.74 -0.16 -5.03
C LEU A 90 -11.03 0.69 -5.13
N ASP A 91 -11.32 1.22 -6.30
CA ASP A 91 -12.49 2.04 -6.58
C ASP A 91 -13.81 1.25 -6.51
N TYR A 92 -13.77 -0.05 -6.80
CA TYR A 92 -14.91 -0.97 -6.84
C TYR A 92 -15.32 -1.53 -5.48
N ILE A 93 -14.47 -1.49 -4.45
CA ILE A 93 -14.81 -2.04 -3.14
C ILE A 93 -15.86 -1.18 -2.43
N LYS A 94 -16.75 -1.83 -1.66
CA LYS A 94 -17.73 -1.11 -0.83
C LYS A 94 -17.09 -0.59 0.46
N LEU A 95 -17.47 0.61 0.90
CA LEU A 95 -16.94 1.21 2.14
C LEU A 95 -17.22 0.36 3.38
N GLY A 96 -18.34 -0.34 3.41
CA GLY A 96 -18.75 -1.24 4.49
C GLY A 96 -18.32 -2.69 4.28
N GLN A 97 -17.49 -3.01 3.29
CA GLN A 97 -17.06 -4.37 3.03
C GLN A 97 -16.29 -4.95 4.22
N SER A 98 -16.60 -6.18 4.60
CA SER A 98 -15.88 -6.87 5.69
C SER A 98 -14.44 -7.18 5.27
N ALA A 99 -13.49 -6.96 6.18
CA ALA A 99 -12.09 -7.28 5.92
C ALA A 99 -11.86 -8.77 5.59
N THR A 100 -12.71 -9.66 6.09
CA THR A 100 -12.65 -11.10 5.82
C THR A 100 -13.05 -11.49 4.40
N THR A 101 -13.70 -10.60 3.66
CA THR A 101 -14.11 -10.81 2.27
C THR A 101 -13.11 -10.23 1.26
N LEU A 102 -12.09 -9.52 1.74
CA LEU A 102 -11.02 -8.99 0.91
C LEU A 102 -10.02 -10.09 0.56
N SER A 103 -9.57 -10.12 -0.68
CA SER A 103 -8.41 -10.92 -1.08
C SER A 103 -7.12 -10.40 -0.39
N GLY A 104 -6.07 -11.23 -0.37
CA GLY A 104 -4.78 -10.84 0.20
C GLY A 104 -4.22 -9.56 -0.43
N GLY A 105 -4.30 -9.44 -1.76
CA GLY A 105 -3.87 -8.25 -2.49
C GLY A 105 -4.71 -7.00 -2.18
N GLU A 106 -6.05 -7.13 -2.09
CA GLU A 106 -6.93 -6.02 -1.70
C GLU A 106 -6.62 -5.53 -0.28
N ALA A 107 -6.47 -6.45 0.68
CA ALA A 107 -6.12 -6.11 2.06
C ALA A 107 -4.77 -5.39 2.15
N GLN A 108 -3.79 -5.80 1.33
CA GLN A 108 -2.49 -5.13 1.25
C GLN A 108 -2.61 -3.73 0.66
N ARG A 109 -3.39 -3.54 -0.40
CA ARG A 109 -3.64 -2.22 -1.00
C ARG A 109 -4.41 -1.28 -0.07
N VAL A 110 -5.37 -1.79 0.73
CA VAL A 110 -6.02 -0.99 1.79
C VAL A 110 -4.99 -0.50 2.81
N LYS A 111 -4.02 -1.34 3.22
CA LYS A 111 -2.92 -0.90 4.09
C LYS A 111 -2.05 0.16 3.41
N LEU A 112 -1.71 -0.04 2.14
CA LEU A 112 -0.93 0.91 1.35
C LEU A 112 -1.65 2.26 1.23
N SER A 113 -2.94 2.29 0.92
CA SER A 113 -3.72 3.53 0.84
C SER A 113 -3.74 4.30 2.16
N LYS A 114 -3.78 3.58 3.29
CA LYS A 114 -3.68 4.17 4.62
C LYS A 114 -2.32 4.85 4.85
N GLU A 115 -1.23 4.23 4.42
CA GLU A 115 0.11 4.84 4.51
C GLU A 115 0.23 6.07 3.61
N LEU A 116 -0.26 5.98 2.37
CA LEU A 116 -0.31 7.11 1.42
C LEU A 116 -1.13 8.30 1.94
N SER A 117 -2.16 8.05 2.75
CA SER A 117 -2.97 9.12 3.34
C SER A 117 -2.27 9.89 4.46
N LYS A 118 -1.15 9.37 4.98
CA LYS A 118 -0.33 10.03 6.00
C LYS A 118 0.54 11.13 5.38
N ARG A 119 1.03 12.03 6.23
CA ARG A 119 2.02 13.02 5.81
C ARG A 119 3.36 12.30 5.58
N ASP A 120 3.86 12.39 4.39
CA ASP A 120 5.14 11.79 4.03
C ASP A 120 6.33 12.49 4.71
N THR A 121 7.30 11.71 5.14
CA THR A 121 8.55 12.16 5.76
C THR A 121 9.76 11.99 4.82
N GLY A 122 9.60 11.29 3.69
CA GLY A 122 10.67 11.01 2.73
C GLY A 122 11.76 10.04 3.22
N ASN A 123 11.52 9.32 4.33
CA ASN A 123 12.49 8.40 4.95
C ASN A 123 11.83 7.07 5.36
N THR A 124 10.83 6.62 4.62
CA THR A 124 10.11 5.38 4.91
C THR A 124 10.59 4.25 4.02
N LEU A 125 10.76 3.05 4.57
CA LEU A 125 10.95 1.81 3.82
C LEU A 125 9.61 1.09 3.72
N TYR A 126 9.14 0.91 2.49
CA TYR A 126 7.97 0.09 2.17
C TYR A 126 8.42 -1.27 1.65
N ILE A 127 7.90 -2.34 2.22
CA ILE A 127 8.12 -3.71 1.74
C ILE A 127 6.77 -4.28 1.33
N LEU A 128 6.63 -4.62 0.06
CA LEU A 128 5.41 -5.13 -0.55
C LEU A 128 5.66 -6.52 -1.10
N ASP A 129 4.77 -7.44 -0.77
CA ASP A 129 4.83 -8.83 -1.22
C ASP A 129 3.68 -9.08 -2.21
N GLU A 130 4.02 -9.35 -3.46
CA GLU A 130 3.11 -9.58 -4.59
C GLU A 130 1.92 -8.60 -4.67
N PRO A 131 2.15 -7.28 -4.64
CA PRO A 131 1.07 -6.29 -4.59
C PRO A 131 0.19 -6.27 -5.85
N THR A 132 0.62 -6.90 -6.94
CA THR A 132 -0.16 -6.99 -8.19
C THR A 132 -1.10 -8.18 -8.25
N THR A 133 -1.11 -9.04 -7.22
CA THR A 133 -1.98 -10.22 -7.21
C THR A 133 -3.45 -9.86 -7.34
N GLY A 134 -4.12 -10.43 -8.34
CA GLY A 134 -5.54 -10.19 -8.63
C GLY A 134 -5.85 -8.84 -9.29
N LEU A 135 -4.84 -8.10 -9.76
CA LEU A 135 -5.02 -6.86 -10.50
C LEU A 135 -5.15 -7.08 -12.01
N HIS A 136 -6.00 -6.27 -12.65
CA HIS A 136 -6.01 -6.10 -14.09
C HIS A 136 -4.84 -5.19 -14.53
N PHE A 137 -4.42 -5.26 -15.80
CA PHE A 137 -3.29 -4.48 -16.32
C PHE A 137 -3.39 -2.97 -16.05
N HIS A 138 -4.59 -2.41 -16.15
CA HIS A 138 -4.83 -0.98 -15.86
C HIS A 138 -4.58 -0.64 -14.38
N ASP A 139 -4.99 -1.51 -13.47
CA ASP A 139 -4.81 -1.30 -12.04
C ASP A 139 -3.33 -1.43 -11.64
N ILE A 140 -2.57 -2.29 -12.36
CA ILE A 140 -1.11 -2.39 -12.18
C ILE A 140 -0.44 -1.07 -12.57
N GLU A 141 -0.85 -0.43 -13.66
CA GLU A 141 -0.32 0.87 -14.07
C GLU A 141 -0.56 1.93 -13.00
N GLN A 142 -1.80 2.02 -12.46
CA GLN A 142 -2.13 2.94 -11.38
C GLN A 142 -1.30 2.66 -10.11
N LEU A 143 -1.14 1.39 -9.74
CA LEU A 143 -0.31 1.01 -8.59
C LEU A 143 1.16 1.42 -8.81
N LEU A 144 1.71 1.22 -9.99
CA LEU A 144 3.08 1.63 -10.32
C LEU A 144 3.27 3.13 -10.23
N ASP A 145 2.30 3.93 -10.69
CA ASP A 145 2.35 5.39 -10.57
C ASP A 145 2.42 5.82 -9.10
N VAL A 146 1.65 5.17 -8.24
CA VAL A 146 1.67 5.41 -6.80
C VAL A 146 3.03 5.03 -6.18
N LEU A 147 3.58 3.87 -6.55
CA LEU A 147 4.89 3.43 -6.03
C LEU A 147 6.02 4.37 -6.49
N HIS A 148 5.99 4.82 -7.73
CA HIS A 148 6.94 5.80 -8.24
C HIS A 148 6.83 7.14 -7.51
N GLN A 149 5.62 7.63 -7.24
CA GLN A 149 5.43 8.84 -6.43
C GLN A 149 6.04 8.71 -5.04
N LEU A 150 5.90 7.56 -4.37
CA LEU A 150 6.54 7.32 -3.07
C LEU A 150 8.07 7.40 -3.17
N VAL A 151 8.66 6.81 -4.21
CA VAL A 151 10.12 6.87 -4.44
C VAL A 151 10.56 8.30 -4.74
N ASP A 152 9.82 9.04 -5.56
CA ASP A 152 10.12 10.44 -5.91
C ASP A 152 10.07 11.37 -4.69
N GLN A 153 9.25 11.05 -3.69
CA GLN A 153 9.19 11.74 -2.41
C GLN A 153 10.38 11.42 -1.48
N GLY A 154 11.27 10.52 -1.88
CA GLY A 154 12.50 10.17 -1.16
C GLY A 154 12.43 8.86 -0.38
N ASN A 155 11.31 8.14 -0.43
CA ASN A 155 11.15 6.86 0.25
C ASN A 155 11.88 5.73 -0.52
N THR A 156 12.06 4.60 0.16
CA THR A 156 12.56 3.36 -0.44
C THR A 156 11.42 2.35 -0.54
N VAL A 157 11.23 1.78 -1.72
CA VAL A 157 10.22 0.74 -1.95
C VAL A 157 10.90 -0.55 -2.40
N VAL A 158 10.69 -1.62 -1.66
CA VAL A 158 11.12 -2.99 -2.00
C VAL A 158 9.87 -3.79 -2.33
N VAL A 159 9.86 -4.37 -3.53
CA VAL A 159 8.72 -5.15 -4.02
C VAL A 159 9.19 -6.56 -4.34
N ILE A 160 8.53 -7.57 -3.76
CA ILE A 160 8.70 -8.97 -4.14
C ILE A 160 7.67 -9.23 -5.23
N GLU A 161 8.12 -9.49 -6.46
CA GLU A 161 7.23 -9.61 -7.61
C GLU A 161 7.78 -10.54 -8.69
N HIS A 162 6.86 -11.10 -9.46
CA HIS A 162 7.14 -11.87 -10.68
C HIS A 162 6.48 -11.25 -11.93
N ASN A 163 5.74 -10.17 -11.77
CA ASN A 163 5.10 -9.44 -12.85
C ASN A 163 6.15 -8.61 -13.63
N LEU A 164 6.30 -8.88 -14.92
CA LEU A 164 7.30 -8.23 -15.77
C LEU A 164 7.06 -6.73 -15.95
N ASP A 165 5.81 -6.26 -15.86
CA ASP A 165 5.50 -4.84 -15.94
C ASP A 165 6.03 -4.07 -14.73
N VAL A 166 6.04 -4.69 -13.55
CA VAL A 166 6.67 -4.16 -12.34
C VAL A 166 8.20 -4.21 -12.47
N ILE A 167 8.74 -5.40 -12.80
CA ILE A 167 10.19 -5.62 -12.86
C ILE A 167 10.88 -4.68 -13.84
N LYS A 168 10.28 -4.45 -15.04
CA LYS A 168 10.86 -3.56 -16.06
C LYS A 168 10.93 -2.09 -15.64
N THR A 169 10.13 -1.67 -14.66
CA THR A 169 10.08 -0.27 -14.19
C THR A 169 10.93 -0.02 -12.95
N ALA A 170 11.47 -1.09 -12.34
CA ALA A 170 12.32 -0.99 -11.15
C ALA A 170 13.65 -0.27 -11.46
N ASP A 171 14.16 0.50 -10.50
CA ASP A 171 15.52 1.08 -10.57
C ASP A 171 16.59 0.01 -10.38
N TRP A 172 16.29 -1.00 -9.57
CA TRP A 172 17.21 -2.08 -9.21
C TRP A 172 16.44 -3.38 -8.99
N VAL A 173 16.96 -4.47 -9.54
CA VAL A 173 16.40 -5.82 -9.41
C VAL A 173 17.44 -6.72 -8.75
N VAL A 174 16.99 -7.57 -7.83
CA VAL A 174 17.77 -8.67 -7.27
C VAL A 174 17.08 -9.96 -7.69
N ASP A 175 17.71 -10.70 -8.60
CA ASP A 175 17.18 -11.94 -9.14
C ASP A 175 17.72 -13.15 -8.37
N LEU A 176 16.82 -13.99 -7.89
CA LEU A 176 17.12 -15.17 -7.09
C LEU A 176 16.86 -16.44 -7.91
N GLY A 177 17.78 -17.39 -7.84
CA GLY A 177 17.61 -18.64 -8.57
C GLY A 177 18.81 -19.58 -8.43
N PRO A 178 19.09 -20.45 -9.45
CA PRO A 178 18.29 -20.66 -10.68
C PRO A 178 16.97 -21.39 -10.42
N GLU A 179 16.90 -22.24 -9.39
CA GLU A 179 15.76 -23.08 -9.06
C GLU A 179 15.17 -22.68 -7.70
N GLY A 180 14.10 -23.38 -7.26
CA GLY A 180 13.54 -23.27 -5.92
C GLY A 180 14.15 -24.30 -4.94
N GLY A 181 13.85 -24.13 -3.64
CA GLY A 181 14.25 -25.07 -2.60
C GLY A 181 15.77 -25.19 -2.41
N ALA A 182 16.28 -26.41 -2.22
CA ALA A 182 17.71 -26.67 -1.96
C ALA A 182 18.64 -26.32 -3.13
N GLY A 183 18.14 -26.28 -4.36
CA GLY A 183 18.88 -25.91 -5.58
C GLY A 183 18.87 -24.42 -5.92
N GLY A 184 18.12 -23.59 -5.14
CA GLY A 184 17.89 -22.19 -5.42
C GLY A 184 18.25 -21.25 -4.28
N GLY A 185 17.63 -20.08 -4.29
CA GLY A 185 17.78 -19.09 -3.22
C GLY A 185 19.13 -18.35 -3.22
N ARG A 186 19.87 -18.43 -4.33
CA ARG A 186 21.12 -17.68 -4.51
C ARG A 186 20.87 -16.44 -5.36
N ILE A 187 21.56 -15.36 -5.07
CA ILE A 187 21.55 -14.18 -5.93
C ILE A 187 22.27 -14.53 -7.22
N LEU A 188 21.55 -14.58 -8.34
CA LEU A 188 22.12 -14.78 -9.68
C LEU A 188 22.70 -13.48 -10.22
N VAL A 189 21.96 -12.42 -10.11
CA VAL A 189 22.36 -11.07 -10.56
C VAL A 189 21.64 -10.02 -9.73
N ALA A 190 22.31 -8.88 -9.53
CA ALA A 190 21.73 -7.69 -8.94
C ALA A 190 22.15 -6.49 -9.78
N GLY A 191 21.17 -5.71 -10.27
CA GLY A 191 21.44 -4.59 -11.16
C GLY A 191 20.17 -3.98 -11.73
N THR A 192 20.33 -3.15 -12.77
CA THR A 192 19.18 -2.61 -13.49
C THR A 192 18.46 -3.71 -14.26
N PRO A 193 17.18 -3.51 -14.64
CA PRO A 193 16.46 -4.47 -15.48
C PRO A 193 17.24 -4.89 -16.74
N GLU A 194 17.98 -3.97 -17.36
CA GLU A 194 18.83 -4.27 -18.53
C GLU A 194 19.99 -5.20 -18.17
N THR A 195 20.57 -5.04 -16.98
CA THR A 195 21.65 -5.92 -16.48
C THR A 195 21.11 -7.34 -16.28
N VAL A 196 19.93 -7.46 -15.69
CA VAL A 196 19.26 -8.75 -15.49
C VAL A 196 18.93 -9.40 -16.83
N ALA A 197 18.39 -8.64 -17.79
CA ALA A 197 18.07 -9.10 -19.13
C ALA A 197 19.29 -9.58 -19.94
N ALA A 198 20.47 -9.03 -19.63
CA ALA A 198 21.75 -9.42 -20.28
C ALA A 198 22.42 -10.63 -19.62
N THR A 199 21.89 -11.16 -18.50
CA THR A 199 22.46 -12.28 -17.74
C THR A 199 21.90 -13.60 -18.27
N PRO A 200 22.70 -14.48 -18.90
CA PRO A 200 22.21 -15.69 -19.54
C PRO A 200 21.56 -16.71 -18.58
N GLU A 201 22.04 -16.75 -17.34
CA GLU A 201 21.56 -17.66 -16.28
C GLU A 201 20.24 -17.21 -15.66
N SER A 202 19.83 -15.95 -15.88
CA SER A 202 18.61 -15.39 -15.35
C SER A 202 17.38 -15.82 -16.17
N HIS A 203 16.51 -16.61 -15.56
CA HIS A 203 15.21 -16.90 -16.16
C HIS A 203 14.37 -15.64 -16.31
N THR A 204 14.34 -14.79 -15.28
CA THR A 204 13.68 -13.47 -15.31
C THR A 204 14.22 -12.62 -16.45
N GLY A 205 15.54 -12.57 -16.62
CA GLY A 205 16.20 -11.80 -17.68
C GLY A 205 15.77 -12.23 -19.07
N ARG A 206 15.66 -13.54 -19.33
CA ARG A 206 15.21 -14.08 -20.61
C ARG A 206 13.81 -13.63 -21.00
N PHE A 207 12.88 -13.61 -20.04
CA PHE A 207 11.51 -13.13 -20.28
C PHE A 207 11.40 -11.61 -20.30
N LEU A 208 12.27 -10.91 -19.56
CA LEU A 208 12.29 -9.45 -19.48
C LEU A 208 12.85 -8.79 -20.76
N ALA A 209 13.84 -9.39 -21.38
CA ALA A 209 14.55 -8.84 -22.54
C ALA A 209 13.63 -8.34 -23.68
N PRO A 210 12.57 -9.07 -24.10
CA PRO A 210 11.66 -8.60 -25.14
C PRO A 210 10.84 -7.37 -24.74
N HIS A 211 10.66 -7.12 -23.44
CA HIS A 211 9.82 -6.04 -22.90
C HIS A 211 10.61 -4.77 -22.62
N LEU A 212 11.95 -4.83 -22.66
CA LEU A 212 12.80 -3.66 -22.52
C LEU A 212 12.92 -2.95 -23.87
N LYS A 213 12.54 -1.68 -23.93
CA LYS A 213 12.80 -0.84 -25.11
C LYS A 213 14.31 -0.63 -25.22
N PRO A 214 14.89 -0.60 -26.46
CA PRO A 214 16.29 -0.24 -26.63
C PRO A 214 16.56 1.09 -25.93
N ALA A 215 17.55 1.11 -25.04
CA ALA A 215 17.82 2.23 -24.14
C ALA A 215 18.04 3.52 -24.91
N LYS A 216 17.11 4.48 -24.81
CA LYS A 216 17.47 5.88 -25.00
C LYS A 216 18.40 6.25 -23.84
N PRO A 217 19.52 6.98 -24.07
CA PRO A 217 20.43 7.34 -23.00
C PRO A 217 19.68 8.08 -21.89
N LYS A 218 19.48 7.41 -20.75
CA LYS A 218 18.84 8.01 -19.58
C LYS A 218 19.74 9.13 -19.05
N LYS A 219 19.17 10.29 -18.76
CA LYS A 219 19.79 11.29 -17.86
C LYS A 219 20.20 10.57 -16.57
N PRO A 220 21.34 10.92 -15.92
CA PRO A 220 21.88 10.17 -14.80
C PRO A 220 20.85 10.06 -13.66
N GLY A 221 20.28 8.88 -13.53
CA GLY A 221 19.28 8.53 -12.50
C GLY A 221 19.93 8.26 -11.13
N ALA A 222 19.15 7.72 -10.21
CA ALA A 222 19.44 7.49 -8.79
C ALA A 222 20.86 6.96 -8.45
N ALA A 223 21.50 6.16 -9.31
CA ALA A 223 22.89 5.71 -9.12
C ALA A 223 23.90 6.85 -9.05
N ALA A 224 23.64 7.98 -9.73
CA ALA A 224 24.48 9.19 -9.60
C ALA A 224 24.18 9.93 -8.28
N ARG A 225 22.94 9.86 -7.79
CA ARG A 225 22.56 10.40 -6.47
C ARG A 225 23.18 9.57 -5.33
N VAL A 226 23.21 8.24 -5.45
CA VAL A 226 23.87 7.35 -4.47
C VAL A 226 25.37 7.64 -4.43
N LYS A 227 26.06 7.79 -5.57
CA LYS A 227 27.48 8.18 -5.61
C LYS A 227 27.72 9.59 -5.06
N ALA A 228 26.80 10.53 -5.25
CA ALA A 228 26.90 11.86 -4.67
C ALA A 228 26.70 11.83 -3.15
N ALA A 229 25.72 11.05 -2.65
CA ALA A 229 25.51 10.85 -1.22
C ALA A 229 26.70 10.15 -0.54
N THR A 230 27.26 9.12 -1.17
CA THR A 230 28.46 8.42 -0.65
C THR A 230 29.69 9.34 -0.63
N LYS A 231 29.79 10.26 -1.59
CA LYS A 231 30.89 11.26 -1.61
C LYS A 231 30.73 12.32 -0.51
N HIS A 232 29.46 12.66 -0.15
CA HIS A 232 29.18 13.53 0.99
C HIS A 232 29.45 12.86 2.34
N ILE A 233 29.18 11.57 2.48
CA ILE A 233 29.50 10.80 3.69
C ILE A 233 31.02 10.69 3.86
N ALA A 234 31.76 10.43 2.80
CA ALA A 234 33.22 10.37 2.84
C ALA A 234 33.90 11.72 3.13
N SER A 235 33.21 12.86 2.93
CA SER A 235 33.71 14.19 3.27
C SER A 235 33.40 14.62 4.72
N ALA A 236 32.46 13.92 5.40
CA ALA A 236 32.06 14.20 6.78
C ALA A 236 33.09 13.71 7.82
N ASP A 237 34.03 12.84 7.43
CA ASP A 237 35.11 12.33 8.30
C ASP A 237 36.21 13.36 8.62
N LYS A 238 36.06 14.62 8.16
CA LYS A 238 36.95 15.73 8.48
C LYS A 238 36.50 16.59 9.66
N TYR A 239 35.52 16.13 10.44
CA TYR A 239 35.11 16.90 11.63
C TYR A 239 36.08 16.65 12.78
N LYS A 240 37.04 17.58 12.95
CA LYS A 240 37.92 17.62 14.14
C LYS A 240 37.06 18.03 15.35
N PRO A 241 37.06 17.26 16.46
CA PRO A 241 36.36 17.70 17.68
C PRO A 241 37.02 18.97 18.23
N MET A 242 36.23 19.99 18.52
CA MET A 242 36.67 21.18 19.21
C MET A 242 37.23 20.82 20.58
N ARG A 243 38.48 21.13 20.83
CA ARG A 243 39.09 21.04 22.16
C ARG A 243 38.38 22.01 23.11
N GLY A 244 37.71 21.48 24.12
CA GLY A 244 37.13 22.25 25.20
C GLY A 244 38.19 23.05 25.94
N SER A 245 38.04 24.38 26.01
CA SER A 245 38.85 25.24 26.83
C SER A 245 38.49 25.07 28.30
N GLY A 246 39.25 24.25 29.01
CA GLY A 246 39.13 24.11 30.47
C GLY A 246 39.63 25.36 31.16
N LYS A 247 38.74 26.19 31.67
CA LYS A 247 39.07 27.25 32.66
C LYS A 247 39.34 26.59 34.01
N LYS A 248 40.62 26.52 34.42
CA LYS A 248 41.01 26.21 35.79
C LYS A 248 40.55 27.36 36.70
N LYS A 249 39.67 27.11 37.66
CA LYS A 249 39.46 27.97 38.83
C LYS A 249 40.60 27.67 39.83
N LYS A 250 41.28 28.77 40.28
CA LYS A 250 42.20 28.73 41.42
C LYS A 250 41.40 28.76 42.73
N PRO A 251 41.88 28.08 43.78
CA PRO A 251 41.30 28.15 45.12
C PRO A 251 41.87 29.37 45.87
N SER A 252 41.02 29.99 46.66
CA SER A 252 41.37 30.78 47.83
C SER A 252 40.38 30.50 48.90
#